data_06aa46508196f49b048828ab21b9a99a
#
_entry.id   06aa46508196f49b048828ab21b9a99a
#
_cell.length_a   1.000
_cell.length_b   1.000
_cell.length_c   1.000
_cell.angle_alpha   90.00
_cell.angle_beta   90.00
_cell.angle_gamma   90.00
#
_symmetry.space_group_name_H-M   'P 1'
#
loop_
_entity.id
_entity.type
_entity.pdbx_description
1 polymer ?
#
loop_
_entity_poly.entity_id
_entity_poly.type
_entity_poly.pdbx_seq_one_letter_code
_entity_poly.pdbx_strand_id
1 'polypeptide(L)'
;SFDQLPFAFMDIEMVFDEEKRAVDWIFRYGNPELARLEKLPLDRLIGNSFGSLFSNMDSKWLRSYERAVLYGEKLELIDYSPEIDANLKVTCFPTFPGHCGCILFNISEIEFVNSR
;
A
#
# COMPACT_ATOMS: atom_id res chain seq x y z
N SER A 1 8.35 2.74 -19.27
CA SER A 1 7.96 1.44 -18.74
C SER A 1 7.17 1.60 -17.44
N PHE A 2 6.57 0.54 -16.99
CA PHE A 2 5.82 0.52 -15.75
C PHE A 2 6.68 0.93 -14.54
N ASP A 3 7.97 0.60 -14.59
CA ASP A 3 8.92 0.93 -13.53
C ASP A 3 9.23 2.43 -13.44
N GLN A 4 8.86 3.22 -14.44
CA GLN A 4 9.16 4.64 -14.51
C GLN A 4 7.96 5.52 -14.22
N LEU A 5 6.86 4.95 -13.69
CA LEU A 5 5.68 5.72 -13.34
C LEU A 5 5.97 6.67 -12.17
N PRO A 6 5.35 7.88 -12.18
CA PRO A 6 5.62 8.89 -11.14
C PRO A 6 4.88 8.64 -9.83
N PHE A 7 4.21 7.53 -9.68
CA PHE A 7 3.50 7.14 -8.47
C PHE A 7 3.95 5.77 -8.02
N ALA A 8 3.77 5.47 -6.74
CA ALA A 8 4.07 4.17 -6.20
C ALA A 8 2.97 3.17 -6.58
N PHE A 9 3.39 1.97 -6.95
CA PHE A 9 2.48 0.86 -7.20
C PHE A 9 2.98 -0.35 -6.41
N MET A 10 2.03 -1.08 -5.81
CA MET A 10 2.33 -2.36 -5.18
C MET A 10 1.21 -3.35 -5.43
N ASP A 11 1.58 -4.62 -5.50
CA ASP A 11 0.65 -5.74 -5.36
C ASP A 11 0.96 -6.41 -4.04
N ILE A 12 -0.04 -6.60 -3.21
CA ILE A 12 0.12 -7.15 -1.87
C ILE A 12 -0.80 -8.35 -1.70
N GLU A 13 -0.30 -9.33 -0.98
CA GLU A 13 -1.07 -10.52 -0.61
C GLU A 13 -1.50 -10.39 0.83
N MET A 14 -2.82 -10.46 1.07
CA MET A 14 -3.36 -10.31 2.41
C MET A 14 -3.13 -11.57 3.24
N VAL A 15 -2.84 -11.37 4.51
CA VAL A 15 -2.72 -12.43 5.50
C VAL A 15 -3.96 -12.38 6.38
N PHE A 16 -4.71 -13.49 6.43
CA PHE A 16 -5.96 -13.58 7.19
C PHE A 16 -5.78 -14.48 8.41
N ASP A 17 -6.51 -14.15 9.46
CA ASP A 17 -6.62 -15.03 10.62
C ASP A 17 -7.70 -16.11 10.39
N GLU A 18 -7.95 -16.95 11.39
CA GLU A 18 -8.92 -18.03 11.31
C GLU A 18 -10.36 -17.54 11.13
N GLU A 19 -10.63 -16.29 11.51
CA GLU A 19 -11.94 -15.66 11.38
C GLU A 19 -12.10 -14.91 10.05
N LYS A 20 -11.13 -15.05 9.15
CA LYS A 20 -11.10 -14.39 7.84
C LYS A 20 -11.01 -12.87 7.95
N ARG A 21 -10.36 -12.37 9.00
CA ARG A 21 -10.00 -10.97 9.13
C ARG A 21 -8.56 -10.79 8.69
N ALA A 22 -8.31 -9.77 7.88
CA ALA A 22 -6.95 -9.43 7.51
C ALA A 22 -6.17 -8.89 8.71
N VAL A 23 -4.97 -9.42 8.92
CA VAL A 23 -4.10 -9.06 10.05
C VAL A 23 -2.78 -8.49 9.60
N ASP A 24 -2.40 -8.69 8.33
CA ASP A 24 -1.14 -8.22 7.76
C ASP A 24 -1.21 -8.31 6.24
N TRP A 25 -0.16 -7.88 5.56
CA TRP A 25 0.02 -8.13 4.14
C TRP A 25 1.48 -8.37 3.81
N ILE A 26 1.72 -9.08 2.71
CA ILE A 26 3.05 -9.37 2.20
C ILE A 26 3.21 -8.58 0.90
N PHE A 27 4.32 -7.84 0.78
CA PHE A 27 4.64 -7.15 -0.47
C PHE A 27 5.06 -8.19 -1.51
N ARG A 28 4.31 -8.27 -2.61
CA ARG A 28 4.61 -9.25 -3.68
C ARG A 28 5.23 -8.61 -4.90
N TYR A 29 4.86 -7.37 -5.20
CA TYR A 29 5.42 -6.60 -6.30
C TYR A 29 5.42 -5.12 -5.92
N GLY A 30 6.38 -4.39 -6.46
CA GLY A 30 6.42 -2.94 -6.31
C GLY A 30 7.33 -2.32 -7.36
N ASN A 31 7.03 -1.07 -7.72
CA ASN A 31 7.89 -0.30 -8.61
C ASN A 31 8.93 0.50 -7.80
N PRO A 32 9.94 1.11 -8.44
CA PRO A 32 10.95 1.87 -7.72
C PRO A 32 10.40 3.02 -6.87
N GLU A 33 9.28 3.64 -7.26
CA GLU A 33 8.63 4.67 -6.44
C GLU A 33 8.14 4.14 -5.10
N LEU A 34 7.70 2.87 -5.05
CA LEU A 34 7.33 2.25 -3.78
C LEU A 34 8.52 2.20 -2.83
N ALA A 35 9.69 1.84 -3.33
CA ALA A 35 10.91 1.81 -2.51
C ALA A 35 11.23 3.19 -1.95
N ARG A 36 11.11 4.23 -2.77
CA ARG A 36 11.32 5.60 -2.31
C ARG A 36 10.31 6.02 -1.26
N LEU A 37 9.05 5.69 -1.48
CA LEU A 37 7.96 6.03 -0.56
C LEU A 37 8.14 5.33 0.79
N GLU A 38 8.47 4.04 0.77
CA GLU A 38 8.66 3.22 1.97
C GLU A 38 10.04 3.42 2.61
N LYS A 39 10.96 4.05 1.91
CA LYS A 39 12.35 4.26 2.37
C LYS A 39 13.09 2.97 2.64
N LEU A 40 12.81 1.95 1.86
CA LEU A 40 13.47 0.65 1.87
C LEU A 40 13.66 0.18 0.43
N PRO A 41 14.77 -0.51 0.13
CA PRO A 41 14.96 -1.06 -1.21
C PRO A 41 13.94 -2.17 -1.49
N LEU A 42 13.61 -2.37 -2.77
CA LEU A 42 12.61 -3.37 -3.16
C LEU A 42 12.98 -4.78 -2.69
N ASP A 43 14.26 -5.13 -2.67
CA ASP A 43 14.69 -6.46 -2.23
C ASP A 43 14.46 -6.68 -0.72
N ARG A 44 14.26 -5.62 0.05
CA ARG A 44 13.87 -5.69 1.45
C ARG A 44 12.35 -5.73 1.64
N LEU A 45 11.61 -5.17 0.70
CA LEU A 45 10.14 -5.14 0.75
C LEU A 45 9.55 -6.44 0.22
N ILE A 46 9.93 -6.84 -0.98
CA ILE A 46 9.28 -7.95 -1.69
C ILE A 46 9.52 -9.28 -0.98
N GLY A 47 8.43 -10.00 -0.70
CA GLY A 47 8.44 -11.25 0.02
C GLY A 47 8.33 -11.11 1.52
N ASN A 48 8.36 -9.89 2.05
CA ASN A 48 8.27 -9.63 3.49
C ASN A 48 6.92 -9.02 3.84
N SER A 49 6.45 -9.31 5.06
CA SER A 49 5.20 -8.75 5.55
C SER A 49 5.40 -7.33 6.08
N PHE A 50 4.33 -6.54 6.01
CA PHE A 50 4.35 -5.20 6.60
C PHE A 50 4.73 -5.27 8.08
N GLY A 51 4.11 -6.17 8.83
CA GLY A 51 4.34 -6.29 10.26
C GLY A 51 5.77 -6.71 10.63
N SER A 52 6.51 -7.37 9.73
CA SER A 52 7.91 -7.71 9.97
C SER A 52 8.86 -6.54 9.71
N LEU A 53 8.43 -5.57 8.93
CA LEU A 53 9.27 -4.44 8.52
C LEU A 53 8.96 -3.16 9.30
N PHE A 54 7.71 -2.98 9.68
CA PHE A 54 7.22 -1.74 10.29
C PHE A 54 6.44 -2.04 11.56
N SER A 55 6.45 -1.11 12.50
CA SER A 55 5.81 -1.31 13.82
C SER A 55 4.44 -0.64 13.97
N ASN A 56 4.07 0.24 13.05
CA ASN A 56 2.83 1.04 13.20
C ASN A 56 1.84 0.77 12.08
N MET A 57 1.26 -0.43 12.13
CA MET A 57 0.15 -0.80 11.27
C MET A 57 -1.06 0.07 11.61
N ASP A 58 -1.56 0.82 10.63
CA ASP A 58 -2.80 1.56 10.78
C ASP A 58 -3.95 0.74 10.22
N SER A 59 -4.95 0.50 11.04
CA SER A 59 -6.07 -0.36 10.69
C SER A 59 -6.91 0.14 9.51
N LYS A 60 -6.93 1.44 9.25
CA LYS A 60 -7.72 1.97 8.12
C LYS A 60 -7.23 1.45 6.77
N TRP A 61 -5.91 1.34 6.60
CA TRP A 61 -5.32 0.78 5.37
C TRP A 61 -5.64 -0.71 5.26
N LEU A 62 -5.43 -1.43 6.35
CA LEU A 62 -5.66 -2.86 6.41
C LEU A 62 -7.13 -3.20 6.11
N ARG A 63 -8.08 -2.43 6.68
CA ARG A 63 -9.51 -2.67 6.44
C ARG A 63 -9.90 -2.36 4.98
N SER A 64 -9.30 -1.34 4.38
CA SER A 64 -9.54 -1.01 2.98
C SER A 64 -9.06 -2.12 2.05
N TYR A 65 -7.86 -2.63 2.28
CA TYR A 65 -7.31 -3.73 1.47
C TYR A 65 -8.12 -5.01 1.64
N GLU A 66 -8.55 -5.29 2.87
CA GLU A 66 -9.42 -6.42 3.17
C GLU A 66 -10.71 -6.37 2.35
N ARG A 67 -11.33 -5.19 2.25
CA ARG A 67 -12.56 -5.01 1.48
C ARG A 67 -12.33 -5.23 -0.01
N ALA A 68 -11.23 -4.75 -0.54
CA ALA A 68 -10.89 -4.98 -1.94
C ALA A 68 -10.77 -6.47 -2.23
N VAL A 69 -10.12 -7.22 -1.35
CA VAL A 69 -9.88 -8.66 -1.55
C VAL A 69 -11.14 -9.48 -1.31
N LEU A 70 -11.86 -9.24 -0.21
CA LEU A 70 -13.00 -10.06 0.17
C LEU A 70 -14.26 -9.77 -0.65
N TYR A 71 -14.47 -8.51 -1.02
CA TYR A 71 -15.72 -8.09 -1.66
C TYR A 71 -15.53 -7.60 -3.10
N GLY A 72 -14.30 -7.63 -3.60
CA GLY A 72 -14.04 -7.23 -4.98
C GLY A 72 -14.22 -5.72 -5.20
N GLU A 73 -14.11 -4.91 -4.16
CA GLU A 73 -14.34 -3.47 -4.26
C GLU A 73 -13.09 -2.73 -4.72
N LYS A 74 -13.32 -1.68 -5.50
CA LYS A 74 -12.31 -0.66 -5.76
C LYS A 74 -12.56 0.48 -4.77
N LEU A 75 -11.53 0.82 -4.00
CA LEU A 75 -11.63 1.81 -2.92
C LEU A 75 -10.59 2.91 -3.11
N GLU A 76 -10.97 4.11 -2.69
CA GLU A 76 -10.05 5.24 -2.63
C GLU A 76 -10.05 5.76 -1.19
N LEU A 77 -8.85 5.98 -0.65
CA LEU A 77 -8.67 6.45 0.71
C LEU A 77 -7.64 7.58 0.71
N ILE A 78 -8.00 8.69 1.32
CA ILE A 78 -7.10 9.83 1.49
C ILE A 78 -6.93 10.05 2.98
N ASP A 79 -5.73 9.82 3.49
CA ASP A 79 -5.46 10.01 4.91
C ASP A 79 -3.95 10.07 5.18
N TYR A 80 -3.62 10.43 6.40
CA TYR A 80 -2.26 10.45 6.89
C TYR A 80 -1.78 9.02 7.15
N SER A 81 -0.56 8.72 6.72
CA SER A 81 0.13 7.48 7.02
C SER A 81 1.23 7.74 8.04
N PRO A 82 1.11 7.26 9.28
CA PRO A 82 2.16 7.46 10.28
C PRO A 82 3.46 6.76 9.93
N GLU A 83 3.38 5.64 9.23
CA GLU A 83 4.57 4.89 8.83
C GLU A 83 5.39 5.67 7.80
N ILE A 84 4.74 6.35 6.85
CA ILE A 84 5.42 7.15 5.82
C ILE A 84 5.63 8.60 6.29
N ASP A 85 4.83 9.06 7.25
CA ASP A 85 4.79 10.44 7.73
C ASP A 85 4.37 11.41 6.63
N ALA A 86 3.31 11.07 5.94
CA ALA A 86 2.75 11.91 4.87
C ALA A 86 1.27 11.60 4.66
N ASN A 87 0.56 12.56 4.09
CA ASN A 87 -0.78 12.31 3.60
C ASN A 87 -0.70 11.57 2.27
N LEU A 88 -1.44 10.48 2.16
CA LEU A 88 -1.47 9.64 0.97
C LEU A 88 -2.87 9.60 0.39
N LYS A 89 -2.91 9.52 -0.94
CA LYS A 89 -4.08 9.05 -1.67
C LYS A 89 -3.77 7.64 -2.15
N VAL A 90 -4.58 6.67 -1.72
CA VAL A 90 -4.41 5.27 -2.11
C VAL A 90 -5.65 4.81 -2.83
N THR A 91 -5.47 4.27 -4.02
CA THR A 91 -6.52 3.55 -4.74
C THR A 91 -6.15 2.07 -4.68
N CYS A 92 -7.04 1.24 -4.15
CA CYS A 92 -6.81 -0.20 -4.08
C CYS A 92 -7.92 -0.95 -4.81
N PHE A 93 -7.57 -2.10 -5.39
CA PHE A 93 -8.47 -2.88 -6.24
C PHE A 93 -7.99 -4.35 -6.24
N PRO A 94 -8.91 -5.32 -6.42
CA PRO A 94 -8.51 -6.72 -6.46
C PRO A 94 -7.66 -7.02 -7.69
N THR A 95 -6.65 -7.87 -7.54
CA THR A 95 -5.77 -8.32 -8.63
C THR A 95 -5.84 -9.84 -8.79
N PHE A 96 -5.11 -10.57 -7.97
CA PHE A 96 -5.15 -12.03 -7.94
C PHE A 96 -5.94 -12.50 -6.72
N PRO A 97 -6.36 -13.78 -6.67
CA PRO A 97 -7.01 -14.30 -5.46
C PRO A 97 -6.18 -14.04 -4.20
N GLY A 98 -6.77 -13.38 -3.22
CA GLY A 98 -6.08 -12.99 -1.98
C GLY A 98 -5.19 -11.77 -2.08
N HIS A 99 -5.08 -11.14 -3.25
CA HIS A 99 -4.22 -9.99 -3.51
C HIS A 99 -5.02 -8.74 -3.82
N CYS A 100 -4.44 -7.58 -3.54
CA CYS A 100 -4.91 -6.33 -4.11
C CYS A 100 -3.74 -5.50 -4.65
N GLY A 101 -4.02 -4.73 -5.68
CA GLY A 101 -3.13 -3.73 -6.20
C GLY A 101 -3.41 -2.40 -5.52
N CYS A 102 -2.37 -1.60 -5.32
CA CYS A 102 -2.49 -0.28 -4.73
C CYS A 102 -1.67 0.73 -5.51
N ILE A 103 -2.29 1.86 -5.82
CA ILE A 103 -1.62 3.02 -6.39
C ILE A 103 -1.57 4.07 -5.29
N LEU A 104 -0.36 4.55 -4.96
CA LEU A 104 -0.15 5.46 -3.85
C LEU A 104 0.47 6.76 -4.34
N PHE A 105 -0.14 7.87 -3.93
CA PHE A 105 0.38 9.20 -4.17
C PHE A 105 0.68 9.88 -2.84
N ASN A 106 1.87 10.47 -2.73
CA ASN A 106 2.19 11.35 -1.61
C ASN A 106 1.62 12.74 -1.93
N ILE A 107 0.43 13.02 -1.42
CA ILE A 107 -0.24 14.29 -1.71
C ILE A 107 0.36 15.46 -0.91
N SER A 108 1.06 15.19 0.19
CA SER A 108 1.80 16.24 0.89
C SER A 108 2.87 16.85 -0.01
N GLU A 109 3.58 16.01 -0.77
CA GLU A 109 4.58 16.44 -1.71
C GLU A 109 3.97 17.21 -2.89
N ILE A 110 2.86 16.72 -3.42
CA ILE A 110 2.13 17.38 -4.51
C ILE A 110 1.60 18.75 -4.06
N GLU A 111 1.00 18.81 -2.87
CA GLU A 111 0.48 20.06 -2.30
C GLU A 111 1.59 21.10 -2.13
N PHE A 112 2.76 20.66 -1.66
CA PHE A 112 3.90 21.54 -1.51
C PHE A 112 4.33 22.15 -2.86
N VAL A 113 4.41 21.34 -3.90
CA VAL A 113 4.74 21.82 -5.25
C VAL A 113 3.71 22.79 -5.74
N ASN A 114 2.42 22.49 -5.57
CA ASN A 114 1.32 23.34 -6.06
C ASN A 114 1.20 24.64 -5.28
N SER A 115 1.65 24.70 -4.05
CA SER A 115 1.58 25.92 -3.22
C SER A 115 2.68 26.93 -3.54
N ARG A 116 3.65 26.54 -4.35
CA ARG A 116 4.76 27.39 -4.75
C ARG A 116 4.40 28.18 -6.00
#